data_9385070ba04e47bb394266bcae762bdc
#
_entry.id   9385070ba04e47bb394266bcae762bdc
#
_cell.length_a   1.000
_cell.length_b   1.000
_cell.length_c   1.000
_cell.angle_alpha   90.00
_cell.angle_beta   90.00
_cell.angle_gamma   90.00
#
_symmetry.space_group_name_H-M   'P 1'
#
loop_
_entity.id
_entity.type
_entity.pdbx_description
1 polymer ?
#
loop_
_entity_poly.entity_id
_entity_poly.type
_entity_poly.pdbx_seq_one_letter_code
_entity_poly.pdbx_strand_id
1 'polypeptide(L)'
;MVKNIYSQFIDAQKKQFCVLVDPDKHHVDSLKQFTQQLSKTNQVDFILVGGSLLRKNNFDKTIALLKAETDVPVIIFPGNTMQISKHADAILLLSLISGRNAEMLIGNHVLAAPLIKEANLETISTGYMLIDGGQTTTVQYMSNTFPIPSNKPEIAAATALAGQMLGMQMIYMDAGSGAHQSVPLNMIKAVKHEINIPLIIGGGIKDAKSVTACCKAGADVIVVGNLFEEKPEMVRALADAMV
;
A
#
# COMPACT_ATOMS: atom_id res chain seq x y z
N MET A 1 -20.98 13.97 4.78
CA MET A 1 -20.41 13.81 3.44
C MET A 1 -19.52 12.60 3.49
N VAL A 2 -19.78 11.57 2.69
CA VAL A 2 -18.85 10.44 2.53
C VAL A 2 -17.60 11.03 1.91
N LYS A 3 -16.46 10.96 2.64
CA LYS A 3 -15.17 11.39 2.10
C LYS A 3 -14.84 10.40 0.99
N ASN A 4 -14.84 10.82 -0.25
CA ASN A 4 -14.37 10.01 -1.37
C ASN A 4 -12.84 9.96 -1.28
N ILE A 5 -12.32 8.89 -0.70
CA ILE A 5 -10.86 8.71 -0.49
C ILE A 5 -10.17 8.54 -1.85
N TYR A 6 -10.79 7.82 -2.78
CA TYR A 6 -10.21 7.66 -4.12
C TYR A 6 -10.04 9.00 -4.85
N SER A 7 -10.99 9.95 -4.69
CA SER A 7 -10.82 11.27 -5.31
C SER A 7 -9.58 12.01 -4.82
N GLN A 8 -9.15 11.78 -3.56
CA GLN A 8 -7.94 12.41 -3.04
C GLN A 8 -6.66 11.87 -3.71
N PHE A 9 -6.70 10.64 -4.27
CA PHE A 9 -5.58 10.12 -5.05
C PHE A 9 -5.52 10.72 -6.46
N ILE A 10 -6.67 10.88 -7.13
CA ILE A 10 -6.71 11.35 -8.52
C ILE A 10 -6.65 12.87 -8.65
N ASP A 11 -7.18 13.60 -7.66
CA ASP A 11 -7.19 15.08 -7.66
C ASP A 11 -5.91 15.69 -7.08
N ALA A 12 -4.98 14.83 -6.62
CA ALA A 12 -3.74 15.29 -6.01
C ALA A 12 -2.87 16.10 -6.98
N GLN A 13 -2.54 17.33 -6.60
CA GLN A 13 -1.64 18.20 -7.37
C GLN A 13 -0.16 17.89 -7.11
N LYS A 14 0.13 16.97 -6.18
CA LYS A 14 1.47 16.57 -5.74
C LYS A 14 1.56 15.07 -5.58
N LYS A 15 2.77 14.54 -5.55
CA LYS A 15 3.03 13.16 -5.14
C LYS A 15 2.58 12.95 -3.69
N GLN A 16 2.07 11.77 -3.37
CA GLN A 16 1.50 11.47 -2.05
C GLN A 16 2.36 10.48 -1.28
N PHE A 17 2.48 10.71 0.02
CA PHE A 17 3.27 9.90 0.94
C PHE A 17 2.37 9.14 1.91
N CYS A 18 2.51 7.82 1.93
CA CYS A 18 1.77 6.93 2.81
C CYS A 18 2.70 6.19 3.76
N VAL A 19 2.26 5.98 4.99
CA VAL A 19 2.89 5.07 5.93
C VAL A 19 2.04 3.81 6.07
N LEU A 20 2.71 2.65 6.10
CA LEU A 20 2.07 1.36 6.36
C LEU A 20 2.34 0.93 7.79
N VAL A 21 1.28 0.72 8.56
CA VAL A 21 1.28 0.24 9.94
C VAL A 21 0.93 -1.24 9.97
N ASP A 22 1.84 -2.07 10.45
CA ASP A 22 1.59 -3.48 10.74
C ASP A 22 1.06 -3.61 12.18
N PRO A 23 -0.19 -4.02 12.40
CA PRO A 23 -0.78 -4.12 13.74
C PRO A 23 0.00 -5.03 14.70
N ASP A 24 0.68 -6.04 14.19
CA ASP A 24 1.44 -6.99 15.02
C ASP A 24 2.71 -6.41 15.63
N LYS A 25 3.27 -5.36 15.02
CA LYS A 25 4.54 -4.75 15.42
C LYS A 25 4.39 -3.61 16.42
N HIS A 26 3.19 -3.08 16.59
CA HIS A 26 2.95 -1.93 17.45
C HIS A 26 2.21 -2.28 18.73
N HIS A 27 2.59 -1.64 19.83
CA HIS A 27 1.83 -1.53 21.06
C HIS A 27 1.05 -0.21 21.10
N VAL A 28 0.01 -0.12 21.94
CA VAL A 28 -0.86 1.06 22.05
C VAL A 28 -0.05 2.36 22.27
N ASP A 29 0.93 2.31 23.17
CA ASP A 29 1.73 3.50 23.49
C ASP A 29 2.63 3.94 22.33
N SER A 30 3.21 2.99 21.59
CA SER A 30 4.01 3.31 20.40
C SER A 30 3.16 3.89 19.28
N LEU A 31 1.93 3.40 19.10
CA LEU A 31 0.97 3.97 18.14
C LEU A 31 0.57 5.41 18.51
N LYS A 32 0.33 5.70 19.79
CA LYS A 32 0.03 7.08 20.24
C LYS A 32 1.20 8.03 20.01
N GLN A 33 2.42 7.62 20.33
CA GLN A 33 3.61 8.42 20.05
C GLN A 33 3.77 8.67 18.54
N PHE A 34 3.50 7.66 17.74
CA PHE A 34 3.52 7.77 16.28
C PHE A 34 2.50 8.78 15.76
N THR A 35 1.23 8.66 16.13
CA THR A 35 0.19 9.60 15.67
C THR A 35 0.46 11.02 16.09
N GLN A 36 1.02 11.25 17.29
CA GLN A 36 1.47 12.56 17.74
C GLN A 36 2.60 13.15 16.89
N GLN A 37 3.49 12.30 16.36
CA GLN A 37 4.54 12.73 15.43
C GLN A 37 3.95 13.04 14.05
N LEU A 38 3.03 12.22 13.54
CA LEU A 38 2.34 12.48 12.27
C LEU A 38 1.59 13.82 12.28
N SER A 39 0.85 14.08 13.34
CA SER A 39 0.07 15.32 13.49
C SER A 39 0.95 16.58 13.51
N LYS A 40 2.22 16.46 13.95
CA LYS A 40 3.18 17.56 13.94
C LYS A 40 3.80 17.84 12.58
N THR A 41 3.83 16.88 11.68
CA THR A 41 4.53 17.01 10.39
C THR A 41 3.61 17.41 9.24
N ASN A 42 2.31 17.09 9.33
CA ASN A 42 1.31 17.31 8.26
C ASN A 42 1.75 16.84 6.86
N GLN A 43 2.62 15.81 6.81
CA GLN A 43 3.33 15.38 5.61
C GLN A 43 2.92 13.98 5.15
N VAL A 44 2.07 13.29 5.93
CA VAL A 44 1.53 11.97 5.56
C VAL A 44 0.12 12.18 5.03
N ASP A 45 -0.11 11.76 3.80
CA ASP A 45 -1.41 11.92 3.14
C ASP A 45 -2.39 10.81 3.54
N PHE A 46 -1.90 9.56 3.73
CA PHE A 46 -2.71 8.41 4.14
C PHE A 46 -1.94 7.46 5.06
N ILE A 47 -2.66 6.80 5.95
CA ILE A 47 -2.16 5.67 6.75
C ILE A 47 -2.75 4.39 6.19
N LEU A 48 -1.91 3.48 5.71
CA LEU A 48 -2.31 2.12 5.36
C LEU A 48 -2.19 1.22 6.60
N VAL A 49 -3.15 0.33 6.82
CA VAL A 49 -3.10 -0.62 7.95
C VAL A 49 -3.32 -2.04 7.45
N GLY A 50 -2.38 -2.92 7.73
CA GLY A 50 -2.48 -4.32 7.35
C GLY A 50 -1.16 -5.08 7.43
N GLY A 51 -1.20 -6.35 7.10
CA GLY A 51 -0.04 -7.22 7.05
C GLY A 51 -0.36 -8.55 6.41
N SER A 52 0.62 -9.15 5.75
CA SER A 52 0.45 -10.44 5.04
C SER A 52 0.08 -11.60 5.99
N LEU A 53 0.50 -11.54 7.25
CA LEU A 53 0.16 -12.49 8.29
C LEU A 53 0.03 -11.76 9.62
N LEU A 54 -1.18 -11.65 10.16
CA LEU A 54 -1.43 -11.11 11.49
C LEU A 54 -1.62 -12.28 12.47
N ARG A 55 -0.86 -12.26 13.58
CA ARG A 55 -0.87 -13.27 14.65
C ARG A 55 -1.65 -12.81 15.86
N LYS A 56 -1.96 -11.51 15.97
CA LYS A 56 -2.68 -10.90 17.09
C LYS A 56 -4.06 -10.43 16.65
N ASN A 57 -5.04 -10.53 17.54
CA ASN A 57 -6.39 -10.00 17.32
C ASN A 57 -6.49 -8.54 17.77
N ASN A 58 -5.72 -7.66 17.14
CA ASN A 58 -5.66 -6.23 17.48
C ASN A 58 -5.94 -5.31 16.28
N PHE A 59 -6.27 -5.86 15.11
CA PHE A 59 -6.48 -5.11 13.87
C PHE A 59 -7.50 -3.98 14.02
N ASP A 60 -8.71 -4.32 14.44
CA ASP A 60 -9.80 -3.35 14.63
C ASP A 60 -9.46 -2.29 15.68
N LYS A 61 -8.83 -2.70 16.79
CA LYS A 61 -8.38 -1.79 17.85
C LYS A 61 -7.31 -0.81 17.35
N THR A 62 -6.39 -1.28 16.51
CA THR A 62 -5.34 -0.43 15.92
C THR A 62 -5.97 0.65 15.05
N ILE A 63 -6.92 0.29 14.17
CA ILE A 63 -7.60 1.26 13.31
C ILE A 63 -8.41 2.27 14.14
N ALA A 64 -9.18 1.79 15.12
CA ALA A 64 -9.96 2.65 16.00
C ALA A 64 -9.07 3.65 16.76
N LEU A 65 -7.90 3.21 17.23
CA LEU A 65 -6.93 4.09 17.89
C LEU A 65 -6.38 5.16 16.93
N LEU A 66 -5.94 4.76 15.74
CA LEU A 66 -5.46 5.71 14.72
C LEU A 66 -6.51 6.77 14.40
N LYS A 67 -7.76 6.36 14.21
CA LYS A 67 -8.89 7.26 13.92
C LYS A 67 -9.22 8.21 15.08
N ALA A 68 -8.93 7.83 16.31
CA ALA A 68 -9.13 8.69 17.48
C ALA A 68 -8.01 9.73 17.68
N GLU A 69 -6.80 9.44 17.18
CA GLU A 69 -5.60 10.22 17.45
C GLU A 69 -5.14 11.08 16.25
N THR A 70 -5.71 10.90 15.03
CA THR A 70 -5.33 11.68 13.85
C THR A 70 -6.49 11.86 12.87
N ASP A 71 -6.49 12.98 12.15
CA ASP A 71 -7.42 13.25 11.03
C ASP A 71 -6.94 12.68 9.69
N VAL A 72 -5.72 12.11 9.64
CA VAL A 72 -5.19 11.47 8.43
C VAL A 72 -6.07 10.26 8.07
N PRO A 73 -6.55 10.14 6.82
CA PRO A 73 -7.38 9.02 6.43
C PRO A 73 -6.66 7.67 6.62
N VAL A 74 -7.40 6.70 7.18
CA VAL A 74 -6.92 5.35 7.45
C VAL A 74 -7.53 4.39 6.44
N ILE A 75 -6.70 3.74 5.65
CA ILE A 75 -7.08 2.83 4.57
C ILE A 75 -6.60 1.42 4.91
N ILE A 76 -7.46 0.44 4.79
CA ILE A 76 -7.07 -0.96 4.98
C ILE A 76 -6.26 -1.45 3.78
N PHE A 77 -5.07 -2.02 4.06
CA PHE A 77 -4.22 -2.75 3.11
C PHE A 77 -4.26 -4.24 3.47
N PRO A 78 -5.29 -4.98 3.02
CA PRO A 78 -5.61 -6.29 3.59
C PRO A 78 -4.65 -7.38 3.10
N GLY A 79 -4.11 -8.18 4.01
CA GLY A 79 -3.39 -9.41 3.68
C GLY A 79 -4.31 -10.64 3.57
N ASN A 80 -5.54 -10.56 4.11
CA ASN A 80 -6.55 -11.62 4.04
C ASN A 80 -7.96 -11.08 4.33
N THR A 81 -8.97 -11.95 4.22
CA THR A 81 -10.39 -11.59 4.39
C THR A 81 -10.81 -11.23 5.82
N MET A 82 -9.97 -11.48 6.82
CA MET A 82 -10.24 -11.13 8.23
C MET A 82 -9.85 -9.67 8.54
N GLN A 83 -9.14 -9.00 7.66
CA GLN A 83 -8.68 -7.62 7.84
C GLN A 83 -9.73 -6.64 7.30
N ILE A 84 -10.87 -6.59 7.95
CA ILE A 84 -11.96 -5.65 7.65
C ILE A 84 -12.35 -4.96 8.97
N SER A 85 -12.45 -3.63 8.95
CA SER A 85 -12.84 -2.82 10.11
C SER A 85 -13.72 -1.65 9.66
N LYS A 86 -14.89 -1.51 10.28
CA LYS A 86 -15.82 -0.39 10.03
C LYS A 86 -15.28 0.98 10.47
N HIS A 87 -14.17 1.01 11.19
CA HIS A 87 -13.54 2.25 11.66
C HIS A 87 -12.64 2.90 10.61
N ALA A 88 -12.24 2.16 9.57
CA ALA A 88 -11.43 2.71 8.48
C ALA A 88 -12.25 3.62 7.55
N ASP A 89 -11.56 4.45 6.78
CA ASP A 89 -12.19 5.31 5.77
C ASP A 89 -12.40 4.58 4.44
N ALA A 90 -11.49 3.68 4.08
CA ALA A 90 -11.55 2.88 2.84
C ALA A 90 -10.79 1.56 2.98
N ILE A 91 -10.92 0.71 1.97
CA ILE A 91 -10.15 -0.52 1.80
C ILE A 91 -9.61 -0.63 0.37
N LEU A 92 -8.32 -0.96 0.23
CA LEU A 92 -7.78 -1.37 -1.06
C LEU A 92 -8.30 -2.78 -1.38
N LEU A 93 -9.16 -2.89 -2.37
CA LEU A 93 -9.68 -4.19 -2.84
C LEU A 93 -8.62 -4.80 -3.77
N LEU A 94 -7.64 -5.51 -3.17
CA LEU A 94 -6.45 -5.98 -3.84
C LEU A 94 -6.70 -7.22 -4.70
N SER A 95 -6.49 -7.13 -6.00
CA SER A 95 -6.34 -8.29 -6.87
C SER A 95 -4.86 -8.49 -7.21
N LEU A 96 -4.29 -9.65 -6.86
CA LEU A 96 -2.87 -9.97 -7.10
C LEU A 96 -2.66 -10.34 -8.58
N ILE A 97 -2.66 -9.33 -9.44
CA ILE A 97 -2.63 -9.49 -10.90
C ILE A 97 -1.28 -9.97 -11.45
N SER A 98 -0.20 -9.87 -10.68
CA SER A 98 1.09 -10.48 -11.04
C SER A 98 1.10 -11.99 -10.90
N GLY A 99 0.21 -12.55 -10.07
CA GLY A 99 0.09 -13.99 -9.82
C GLY A 99 -0.90 -14.69 -10.77
N ARG A 100 -1.01 -16.01 -10.57
CA ARG A 100 -2.01 -16.87 -11.27
C ARG A 100 -2.83 -17.66 -10.25
N ASN A 101 -2.89 -17.16 -8.99
CA ASN A 101 -3.67 -17.77 -7.92
C ASN A 101 -5.09 -17.17 -7.94
N ALA A 102 -6.08 -18.00 -8.30
CA ALA A 102 -7.47 -17.58 -8.41
C ALA A 102 -8.03 -17.02 -7.09
N GLU A 103 -7.60 -17.54 -5.94
CA GLU A 103 -8.03 -17.04 -4.63
C GLU A 103 -7.62 -15.59 -4.40
N MET A 104 -6.44 -15.19 -4.90
CA MET A 104 -5.93 -13.83 -4.80
C MET A 104 -6.42 -12.92 -5.93
N LEU A 105 -7.00 -13.48 -6.99
CA LEU A 105 -7.59 -12.71 -8.10
C LEU A 105 -9.06 -12.40 -7.88
N ILE A 106 -9.84 -13.34 -7.31
CA ILE A 106 -11.28 -13.17 -7.11
C ILE A 106 -11.84 -13.94 -5.91
N GLY A 107 -11.27 -15.09 -5.52
CA GLY A 107 -11.85 -15.95 -4.49
C GLY A 107 -12.07 -15.25 -3.17
N ASN A 108 -11.03 -14.60 -2.63
CA ASN A 108 -11.11 -13.83 -1.39
C ASN A 108 -12.06 -12.64 -1.48
N HIS A 109 -12.23 -12.03 -2.66
CA HIS A 109 -13.16 -10.92 -2.86
C HIS A 109 -14.62 -11.35 -2.67
N VAL A 110 -14.97 -12.56 -3.15
CA VAL A 110 -16.31 -13.12 -2.98
C VAL A 110 -16.65 -13.27 -1.51
N LEU A 111 -15.70 -13.73 -0.68
CA LEU A 111 -15.87 -13.88 0.75
C LEU A 111 -15.91 -12.53 1.49
N ALA A 112 -15.09 -11.57 1.07
CA ALA A 112 -14.96 -10.28 1.72
C ALA A 112 -16.08 -9.28 1.37
N ALA A 113 -16.62 -9.33 0.16
CA ALA A 113 -17.56 -8.34 -0.36
C ALA A 113 -18.80 -8.10 0.53
N PRO A 114 -19.51 -9.13 1.07
CA PRO A 114 -20.62 -8.90 1.98
C PRO A 114 -20.21 -8.15 3.25
N LEU A 115 -19.05 -8.50 3.83
CA LEU A 115 -18.53 -7.89 5.05
C LEU A 115 -18.09 -6.44 4.82
N ILE A 116 -17.46 -6.16 3.69
CA ILE A 116 -17.07 -4.79 3.28
C ILE A 116 -18.31 -3.92 3.10
N LYS A 117 -19.35 -4.46 2.47
CA LYS A 117 -20.63 -3.77 2.30
C LYS A 117 -21.30 -3.47 3.64
N GLU A 118 -21.33 -4.44 4.56
CA GLU A 118 -21.88 -4.27 5.91
C GLU A 118 -21.09 -3.21 6.70
N ALA A 119 -19.76 -3.20 6.58
CA ALA A 119 -18.89 -2.20 7.20
C ALA A 119 -19.02 -0.79 6.56
N ASN A 120 -19.75 -0.65 5.46
CA ASN A 120 -19.93 0.59 4.70
C ASN A 120 -18.60 1.27 4.31
N LEU A 121 -17.61 0.48 3.91
CA LEU A 121 -16.30 0.95 3.50
C LEU A 121 -16.29 1.39 2.04
N GLU A 122 -15.61 2.50 1.75
CA GLU A 122 -15.23 2.84 0.39
C GLU A 122 -14.24 1.80 -0.13
N THR A 123 -14.53 1.19 -1.30
CA THR A 123 -13.64 0.23 -1.95
C THR A 123 -12.84 0.88 -3.05
N ILE A 124 -11.52 0.69 -3.04
CA ILE A 124 -10.63 1.16 -4.10
C ILE A 124 -10.06 -0.08 -4.81
N SER A 125 -10.59 -0.36 -6.01
CA SER A 125 -10.13 -1.51 -6.80
C SER A 125 -8.68 -1.33 -7.20
N THR A 126 -7.80 -2.24 -6.74
CA THR A 126 -6.34 -2.08 -6.83
C THR A 126 -5.69 -3.31 -7.44
N GLY A 127 -5.00 -3.11 -8.56
CA GLY A 127 -4.14 -4.13 -9.16
C GLY A 127 -2.83 -4.25 -8.40
N TYR A 128 -2.72 -5.27 -7.55
CA TYR A 128 -1.50 -5.50 -6.78
C TYR A 128 -0.52 -6.36 -7.55
N MET A 129 0.70 -5.87 -7.68
CA MET A 129 1.78 -6.51 -8.43
C MET A 129 2.98 -6.74 -7.53
N LEU A 130 3.27 -8.01 -7.22
CA LEU A 130 4.47 -8.39 -6.51
C LEU A 130 5.65 -8.40 -7.47
N ILE A 131 6.71 -7.68 -7.13
CA ILE A 131 7.95 -7.57 -7.90
C ILE A 131 9.07 -8.27 -7.11
N ASP A 132 9.95 -8.97 -7.81
CA ASP A 132 11.09 -9.63 -7.19
C ASP A 132 12.02 -8.61 -6.53
N GLY A 133 12.10 -8.65 -5.20
CA GLY A 133 12.92 -7.79 -4.33
C GLY A 133 14.24 -8.43 -3.92
N GLY A 134 14.66 -9.53 -4.58
CA GLY A 134 15.94 -10.21 -4.33
C GLY A 134 15.92 -11.21 -3.17
N GLN A 135 14.75 -11.43 -2.54
CA GLN A 135 14.54 -12.47 -1.52
C GLN A 135 13.07 -12.85 -1.41
N THR A 136 12.81 -14.07 -0.94
CA THR A 136 11.44 -14.51 -0.64
C THR A 136 10.85 -13.69 0.49
N THR A 137 9.67 -13.11 0.26
CA THR A 137 8.94 -12.30 1.24
C THR A 137 7.72 -13.06 1.78
N THR A 138 7.17 -12.60 2.92
CA THR A 138 5.97 -13.21 3.51
C THR A 138 4.79 -13.21 2.53
N VAL A 139 4.58 -12.11 1.80
CA VAL A 139 3.49 -12.01 0.82
C VAL A 139 3.68 -13.02 -0.32
N GLN A 140 4.89 -13.26 -0.79
CA GLN A 140 5.18 -14.27 -1.81
C GLN A 140 4.83 -15.68 -1.33
N TYR A 141 5.25 -16.03 -0.12
CA TYR A 141 4.99 -17.33 0.47
C TYR A 141 3.49 -17.54 0.72
N MET A 142 2.82 -16.56 1.36
CA MET A 142 1.40 -16.66 1.73
C MET A 142 0.47 -16.65 0.52
N SER A 143 0.81 -15.93 -0.54
CA SER A 143 0.01 -15.87 -1.77
C SER A 143 0.24 -17.07 -2.69
N ASN A 144 1.28 -17.84 -2.45
CA ASN A 144 1.71 -18.95 -3.33
C ASN A 144 1.82 -18.49 -4.79
N THR A 145 2.47 -17.34 -5.01
CA THR A 145 2.65 -16.75 -6.34
C THR A 145 4.11 -16.40 -6.59
N PHE A 146 4.52 -16.45 -7.85
CA PHE A 146 5.83 -15.93 -8.25
C PHE A 146 5.74 -14.43 -8.48
N PRO A 147 6.71 -13.62 -7.98
CA PRO A 147 6.79 -12.21 -8.31
C PRO A 147 7.18 -12.01 -9.77
N ILE A 148 6.87 -10.85 -10.34
CA ILE A 148 7.41 -10.45 -11.65
C ILE A 148 8.93 -10.26 -11.50
N PRO A 149 9.76 -10.89 -12.35
CA PRO A 149 11.21 -10.72 -12.27
C PRO A 149 11.63 -9.26 -12.44
N SER A 150 12.55 -8.80 -11.60
CA SER A 150 13.00 -7.39 -11.56
C SER A 150 13.63 -6.89 -12.87
N ASN A 151 14.11 -7.79 -13.72
CA ASN A 151 14.67 -7.50 -15.04
C ASN A 151 13.68 -7.62 -16.21
N LYS A 152 12.35 -7.65 -15.92
CA LYS A 152 11.28 -7.80 -16.92
C LYS A 152 10.27 -6.64 -16.85
N PRO A 153 10.69 -5.39 -17.13
CA PRO A 153 9.80 -4.23 -17.08
C PRO A 153 8.63 -4.33 -18.08
N GLU A 154 8.81 -4.98 -19.22
CA GLU A 154 7.78 -5.20 -20.21
C GLU A 154 6.63 -6.08 -19.70
N ILE A 155 6.92 -7.09 -18.86
CA ILE A 155 5.90 -7.91 -18.23
C ILE A 155 5.10 -7.12 -17.22
N ALA A 156 5.79 -6.29 -16.41
CA ALA A 156 5.13 -5.43 -15.44
C ALA A 156 4.21 -4.40 -16.13
N ALA A 157 4.68 -3.75 -17.20
CA ALA A 157 3.91 -2.79 -17.98
C ALA A 157 2.65 -3.41 -18.59
N ALA A 158 2.78 -4.57 -19.24
CA ALA A 158 1.63 -5.28 -19.81
C ALA A 158 0.64 -5.75 -18.73
N THR A 159 1.13 -6.18 -17.56
CA THR A 159 0.27 -6.60 -16.43
C THR A 159 -0.51 -5.41 -15.86
N ALA A 160 0.14 -4.27 -15.66
CA ALA A 160 -0.51 -3.05 -15.17
C ALA A 160 -1.58 -2.53 -16.15
N LEU A 161 -1.25 -2.52 -17.45
CA LEU A 161 -2.19 -2.12 -18.51
C LEU A 161 -3.42 -3.04 -18.53
N ALA A 162 -3.23 -4.35 -18.40
CA ALA A 162 -4.34 -5.30 -18.28
C ALA A 162 -5.20 -5.01 -17.06
N GLY A 163 -4.59 -4.68 -15.90
CA GLY A 163 -5.31 -4.27 -14.69
C GLY A 163 -6.17 -3.03 -14.94
N GLN A 164 -5.63 -2.00 -15.57
CA GLN A 164 -6.39 -0.80 -15.95
C GLN A 164 -7.54 -1.13 -16.91
N MET A 165 -7.31 -1.96 -17.92
CA MET A 165 -8.35 -2.39 -18.89
C MET A 165 -9.48 -3.19 -18.22
N LEU A 166 -9.17 -3.93 -17.15
CA LEU A 166 -10.16 -4.63 -16.32
C LEU A 166 -10.91 -3.71 -15.34
N GLY A 167 -10.65 -2.41 -15.36
CA GLY A 167 -11.35 -1.42 -14.54
C GLY A 167 -10.75 -1.20 -13.15
N MET A 168 -9.50 -1.59 -12.91
CA MET A 168 -8.82 -1.25 -11.66
C MET A 168 -8.57 0.25 -11.59
N GLN A 169 -8.78 0.81 -10.41
CA GLN A 169 -8.69 2.26 -10.17
C GLN A 169 -7.27 2.72 -9.91
N MET A 170 -6.38 1.81 -9.45
CA MET A 170 -4.96 2.08 -9.25
C MET A 170 -4.12 0.82 -9.36
N ILE A 171 -2.80 1.00 -9.55
CA ILE A 171 -1.82 -0.08 -9.55
C ILE A 171 -0.89 0.09 -8.34
N TYR A 172 -0.66 -0.99 -7.61
CA TYR A 172 0.31 -1.06 -6.53
C TYR A 172 1.43 -2.03 -6.89
N MET A 173 2.65 -1.54 -7.07
CA MET A 173 3.85 -2.36 -7.25
C MET A 173 4.58 -2.48 -5.93
N ASP A 174 4.81 -3.70 -5.45
CA ASP A 174 5.42 -3.97 -4.15
C ASP A 174 6.58 -4.96 -4.29
N ALA A 175 7.75 -4.58 -3.80
CA ALA A 175 8.86 -5.50 -3.65
C ALA A 175 8.71 -6.42 -2.42
N GLY A 176 7.70 -6.15 -1.57
CA GLY A 176 7.42 -6.86 -0.33
C GLY A 176 8.14 -6.29 0.89
N SER A 177 7.55 -6.55 2.06
CA SER A 177 8.13 -6.14 3.34
C SER A 177 9.49 -6.82 3.56
N GLY A 178 10.50 -6.03 3.91
CA GLY A 178 11.87 -6.54 4.14
C GLY A 178 12.67 -6.84 2.87
N ALA A 179 12.19 -6.49 1.68
CA ALA A 179 12.92 -6.70 0.43
C ALA A 179 14.33 -6.10 0.46
N HIS A 180 15.29 -6.79 -0.16
CA HIS A 180 16.65 -6.27 -0.28
C HIS A 180 16.72 -5.07 -1.22
N GLN A 181 15.92 -5.09 -2.28
CA GLN A 181 15.86 -4.05 -3.31
C GLN A 181 14.42 -3.54 -3.45
N SER A 182 14.28 -2.25 -3.75
CA SER A 182 13.00 -1.66 -4.14
C SER A 182 12.66 -2.01 -5.59
N VAL A 183 11.44 -1.70 -6.00
CA VAL A 183 11.00 -1.82 -7.40
C VAL A 183 11.97 -1.08 -8.32
N PRO A 184 12.47 -1.71 -9.40
CA PRO A 184 13.43 -1.08 -10.31
C PRO A 184 12.87 0.17 -10.99
N LEU A 185 13.66 1.24 -11.05
CA LEU A 185 13.23 2.54 -11.61
C LEU A 185 12.82 2.46 -13.09
N ASN A 186 13.51 1.63 -13.89
CA ASN A 186 13.13 1.40 -15.28
C ASN A 186 11.78 0.71 -15.41
N MET A 187 11.44 -0.17 -14.46
CA MET A 187 10.14 -0.84 -14.40
C MET A 187 9.02 0.13 -14.01
N ILE A 188 9.27 1.02 -13.02
CA ILE A 188 8.33 2.10 -12.67
C ILE A 188 8.04 2.98 -13.90
N LYS A 189 9.07 3.40 -14.63
CA LYS A 189 8.94 4.19 -15.86
C LYS A 189 8.12 3.46 -16.93
N ALA A 190 8.41 2.17 -17.17
CA ALA A 190 7.71 1.37 -18.15
C ALA A 190 6.23 1.23 -17.81
N VAL A 191 5.90 0.95 -16.55
CA VAL A 191 4.51 0.86 -16.09
C VAL A 191 3.80 2.20 -16.21
N LYS A 192 4.42 3.29 -15.72
CA LYS A 192 3.78 4.62 -15.75
C LYS A 192 3.55 5.16 -17.17
N HIS A 193 4.35 4.74 -18.14
CA HIS A 193 4.15 5.06 -19.55
C HIS A 193 2.86 4.45 -20.12
N GLU A 194 2.48 3.25 -19.65
CA GLU A 194 1.34 2.49 -20.20
C GLU A 194 0.01 2.79 -19.49
N ILE A 195 0.02 3.31 -18.25
CA ILE A 195 -1.21 3.51 -17.46
C ILE A 195 -1.48 4.99 -17.17
N ASN A 196 -2.77 5.34 -17.07
CA ASN A 196 -3.24 6.69 -16.73
C ASN A 196 -3.85 6.77 -15.33
N ILE A 197 -3.89 5.66 -14.59
CA ILE A 197 -4.38 5.58 -13.21
C ILE A 197 -3.20 5.76 -12.22
N PRO A 198 -3.46 6.09 -10.95
CA PRO A 198 -2.42 6.23 -9.94
C PRO A 198 -1.54 5.00 -9.79
N LEU A 199 -0.23 5.24 -9.68
CA LEU A 199 0.79 4.21 -9.48
C LEU A 199 1.39 4.34 -8.08
N ILE A 200 1.17 3.33 -7.26
CA ILE A 200 1.71 3.21 -5.90
C ILE A 200 2.97 2.35 -5.93
N ILE A 201 4.01 2.77 -5.24
CA ILE A 201 5.26 2.02 -5.07
C ILE A 201 5.52 1.76 -3.59
N GLY A 202 5.72 0.48 -3.24
CA GLY A 202 6.07 0.03 -1.89
C GLY A 202 7.17 -1.02 -1.87
N GLY A 203 7.65 -1.33 -0.66
CA GLY A 203 8.67 -2.34 -0.43
C GLY A 203 10.10 -1.89 -0.75
N GLY A 204 11.04 -2.17 0.15
CA GLY A 204 12.47 -1.94 -0.05
C GLY A 204 12.93 -0.48 -0.12
N ILE A 205 12.07 0.50 0.14
CA ILE A 205 12.43 1.94 0.18
C ILE A 205 13.08 2.25 1.52
N LYS A 206 14.34 2.74 1.50
CA LYS A 206 15.18 2.84 2.72
C LYS A 206 15.63 4.27 3.04
N ASP A 207 15.57 5.20 2.10
CA ASP A 207 16.07 6.57 2.27
C ASP A 207 15.38 7.58 1.36
N ALA A 208 15.60 8.87 1.63
CA ALA A 208 15.06 10.00 0.88
C ALA A 208 15.48 9.99 -0.61
N LYS A 209 16.69 9.52 -0.91
CA LYS A 209 17.19 9.42 -2.29
C LYS A 209 16.37 8.41 -3.09
N SER A 210 16.03 7.28 -2.49
CA SER A 210 15.17 6.26 -3.11
C SER A 210 13.76 6.79 -3.35
N VAL A 211 13.18 7.55 -2.40
CA VAL A 211 11.88 8.22 -2.56
C VAL A 211 11.90 9.15 -3.77
N THR A 212 12.85 10.10 -3.81
CA THR A 212 13.01 11.03 -4.93
C THR A 212 13.19 10.31 -6.27
N ALA A 213 13.96 9.22 -6.30
CA ALA A 213 14.20 8.46 -7.52
C ALA A 213 12.90 7.77 -8.01
N CYS A 214 12.10 7.18 -7.11
CA CYS A 214 10.81 6.58 -7.46
C CYS A 214 9.82 7.63 -7.97
N CYS A 215 9.72 8.79 -7.32
CA CYS A 215 8.88 9.90 -7.77
C CYS A 215 9.26 10.38 -9.19
N LYS A 216 10.55 10.59 -9.45
CA LYS A 216 11.08 10.96 -10.78
C LYS A 216 10.87 9.85 -11.82
N ALA A 217 10.80 8.60 -11.43
CA ALA A 217 10.50 7.48 -12.31
C ALA A 217 9.01 7.39 -12.67
N GLY A 218 8.12 8.10 -11.97
CA GLY A 218 6.70 8.18 -12.28
C GLY A 218 5.76 7.64 -11.20
N ALA A 219 6.27 7.29 -10.01
CA ALA A 219 5.40 6.96 -8.88
C ALA A 219 4.51 8.16 -8.51
N ASP A 220 3.23 7.93 -8.30
CA ASP A 220 2.29 8.95 -7.80
C ASP A 220 2.19 8.89 -6.28
N VAL A 221 2.32 7.69 -5.72
CA VAL A 221 2.22 7.44 -4.29
C VAL A 221 3.40 6.57 -3.83
N ILE A 222 4.03 6.95 -2.74
CA ILE A 222 5.09 6.17 -2.09
C ILE A 222 4.57 5.62 -0.77
N VAL A 223 4.77 4.32 -0.53
CA VAL A 223 4.42 3.65 0.72
C VAL A 223 5.66 3.16 1.44
N VAL A 224 5.82 3.56 2.70
CA VAL A 224 6.91 3.12 3.57
C VAL A 224 6.34 2.47 4.83
N GLY A 225 6.81 1.26 5.14
CA GLY A 225 6.40 0.50 6.33
C GLY A 225 7.55 0.31 7.31
N ASN A 226 8.38 -0.71 7.11
CA ASN A 226 9.39 -1.15 8.09
C ASN A 226 10.35 -0.05 8.55
N LEU A 227 10.80 0.81 7.65
CA LEU A 227 11.74 1.89 8.00
C LEU A 227 11.12 2.85 9.01
N PHE A 228 9.84 3.13 8.86
CA PHE A 228 9.09 3.95 9.79
C PHE A 228 8.96 3.30 11.18
N GLU A 229 8.76 1.97 11.22
CA GLU A 229 8.66 1.21 12.46
C GLU A 229 9.98 1.21 13.25
N GLU A 230 11.12 1.19 12.54
CA GLU A 230 12.47 1.21 13.14
C GLU A 230 12.97 2.63 13.46
N LYS A 231 12.61 3.62 12.64
CA LYS A 231 13.14 5.00 12.68
C LYS A 231 12.03 6.03 12.38
N PRO A 232 11.10 6.25 13.31
CA PRO A 232 9.96 7.16 13.09
C PRO A 232 10.37 8.59 12.73
N GLU A 233 11.54 9.03 13.20
CA GLU A 233 12.10 10.35 12.91
C GLU A 233 12.42 10.58 11.44
N MET A 234 12.57 9.52 10.67
CA MET A 234 12.85 9.60 9.22
C MET A 234 11.61 9.96 8.39
N VAL A 235 10.40 9.82 8.92
CA VAL A 235 9.15 10.11 8.19
C VAL A 235 9.20 11.48 7.54
N ARG A 236 9.65 12.50 8.29
CA ARG A 236 9.78 13.86 7.78
C ARG A 236 10.74 13.94 6.59
N ALA A 237 11.94 13.39 6.73
CA ALA A 237 12.96 13.44 5.68
C ALA A 237 12.51 12.69 4.40
N LEU A 238 11.73 11.62 4.54
CA LEU A 238 11.17 10.87 3.41
C LEU A 238 10.05 11.64 2.74
N ALA A 239 9.17 12.26 3.52
CA ALA A 239 8.07 13.08 3.00
C ALA A 239 8.58 14.34 2.30
N ASP A 240 9.62 15.01 2.84
CA ASP A 240 10.28 16.15 2.21
C ASP A 240 10.97 15.79 0.87
N ALA A 241 11.24 14.51 0.64
CA ALA A 241 11.85 13.98 -0.59
C ALA A 241 10.84 13.69 -1.72
N MET A 242 9.54 13.86 -1.46
CA MET A 242 8.46 13.72 -2.44
C MET A 242 8.45 14.90 -3.43
N VAL A 243 9.02 14.69 -4.61
CA VAL A 243 9.20 15.74 -5.65
C VAL A 243 8.75 15.26 -7.02
#